data_0ed4f3a97ae864519f07ac8aed576b2d
#
_entry.id   0ed4f3a97ae864519f07ac8aed576b2d
#
_cell.length_a   1.000
_cell.length_b   1.000
_cell.length_c   1.000
_cell.angle_alpha   90.00
_cell.angle_beta   90.00
_cell.angle_gamma   90.00
#
_symmetry.space_group_name_H-M   'P 1'
#
loop_
_entity.id
_entity.type
_entity.pdbx_description
1 polymer ?
#
loop_
_entity_poly.entity_id
_entity_poly.type
_entity_poly.pdbx_seq_one_letter_code
_entity_poly.pdbx_strand_id
1 'polypeptide(L)'
;MQLNLTSMIDVIFQLLIYFVVTASFTQDEGILAAKMPQREGSSQEDIPPQELVIVLQAAGTEYMLSIEGAPNPRVQHFTALRRRLEGMQYNPERGRTGTVKPDDPVKIRPEGKVRWQHVVNAFNAAIAARYTDVGFAAPQSEGGDGS
;
A
#
# COMPACT_ATOMS: atom_id res chain seq x y z
N MET A 1 17.05 -24.99 -54.06
CA MET A 1 17.30 -24.58 -52.67
C MET A 1 15.96 -24.55 -51.97
N GLN A 2 15.69 -25.52 -51.17
CA GLN A 2 14.55 -25.44 -50.26
C GLN A 2 14.96 -24.62 -49.05
N LEU A 3 14.43 -23.40 -48.94
CA LEU A 3 14.53 -22.59 -47.78
C LEU A 3 13.75 -23.28 -46.66
N ASN A 4 14.44 -23.66 -45.58
CA ASN A 4 13.84 -24.31 -44.44
C ASN A 4 13.13 -23.27 -43.57
N LEU A 5 11.94 -22.87 -43.99
CA LEU A 5 11.12 -21.83 -43.32
C LEU A 5 10.81 -22.20 -41.89
N THR A 6 10.75 -23.49 -41.57
CA THR A 6 10.49 -23.97 -40.21
C THR A 6 11.59 -23.59 -39.23
N SER A 7 12.88 -23.66 -39.62
CA SER A 7 14.01 -23.25 -38.79
C SER A 7 14.06 -21.75 -38.59
N MET A 8 13.68 -20.97 -39.60
CA MET A 8 13.61 -19.51 -39.52
C MET A 8 12.50 -19.04 -38.58
N ILE A 9 11.34 -19.68 -38.67
CA ILE A 9 10.19 -19.39 -37.78
C ILE A 9 10.55 -19.73 -36.35
N ASP A 10 11.26 -20.84 -36.10
CA ASP A 10 11.66 -21.25 -34.77
C ASP A 10 12.61 -20.24 -34.12
N VAL A 11 13.59 -19.74 -34.87
CA VAL A 11 14.51 -18.67 -34.39
C VAL A 11 13.73 -17.39 -34.03
N ILE A 12 12.81 -16.98 -34.88
CA ILE A 12 11.97 -15.80 -34.64
C ILE A 12 11.08 -16.03 -33.41
N PHE A 13 10.53 -17.21 -33.26
CA PHE A 13 9.70 -17.58 -32.12
C PHE A 13 10.52 -17.58 -30.81
N GLN A 14 11.71 -18.11 -30.80
CA GLN A 14 12.62 -18.07 -29.65
C GLN A 14 13.02 -16.65 -29.28
N LEU A 15 13.31 -15.80 -30.26
CA LEU A 15 13.59 -14.38 -30.01
C LEU A 15 12.38 -13.67 -29.42
N LEU A 16 11.18 -13.98 -29.90
CA LEU A 16 9.95 -13.39 -29.39
C LEU A 16 9.68 -13.81 -27.94
N ILE A 17 9.89 -15.08 -27.61
CA ILE A 17 9.79 -15.58 -26.23
C ILE A 17 10.84 -14.91 -25.35
N TYR A 18 12.07 -14.78 -25.83
CA TYR A 18 13.13 -14.11 -25.12
C TYR A 18 12.78 -12.65 -24.81
N PHE A 19 12.26 -11.91 -25.78
CA PHE A 19 11.81 -10.54 -25.59
C PHE A 19 10.62 -10.44 -24.62
N VAL A 20 9.67 -11.34 -24.69
CA VAL A 20 8.52 -11.37 -23.80
C VAL A 20 8.97 -11.64 -22.35
N VAL A 21 9.88 -12.58 -22.15
CA VAL A 21 10.41 -12.91 -20.83
C VAL A 21 11.24 -11.74 -20.28
N THR A 22 12.10 -11.14 -21.07
CA THR A 22 12.89 -9.99 -20.65
C THR A 22 12.04 -8.74 -20.40
N ALA A 23 11.03 -8.50 -21.22
CA ALA A 23 10.10 -7.40 -21.01
C ALA A 23 9.24 -7.58 -19.75
N SER A 24 8.91 -8.82 -19.41
CA SER A 24 8.19 -9.12 -18.18
C SER A 24 9.07 -8.95 -16.93
N PHE A 25 10.38 -8.94 -17.07
CA PHE A 25 11.32 -8.69 -15.99
C PHE A 25 11.66 -7.21 -15.79
N THR A 26 11.20 -6.32 -16.61
CA THR A 26 10.97 -4.97 -16.14
C THR A 26 9.73 -4.98 -15.24
N GLN A 27 9.78 -5.75 -14.17
CA GLN A 27 9.12 -5.29 -13.00
C GLN A 27 9.65 -3.86 -12.81
N ASP A 28 8.74 -2.92 -12.80
CA ASP A 28 8.96 -1.77 -11.97
C ASP A 28 9.38 -2.33 -10.61
N GLU A 29 10.66 -2.65 -10.47
CA GLU A 29 11.29 -2.49 -9.19
C GLU A 29 10.93 -1.05 -8.90
N GLY A 30 9.84 -0.92 -8.16
CA GLY A 30 9.31 0.36 -7.82
C GLY A 30 10.52 1.16 -7.48
N ILE A 31 10.91 1.96 -8.42
CA ILE A 31 11.83 3.00 -8.13
C ILE A 31 11.24 3.49 -6.84
N LEU A 32 11.90 3.15 -5.75
CA LEU A 32 11.96 4.06 -4.67
C LEU A 32 12.45 5.34 -5.32
N ALA A 33 11.55 5.94 -6.10
CA ALA A 33 11.63 7.33 -6.35
C ALA A 33 11.62 7.87 -4.93
N ALA A 34 12.79 7.95 -4.34
CA ALA A 34 13.04 8.97 -3.40
C ALA A 34 12.53 10.20 -4.13
N LYS A 35 11.24 10.46 -4.00
CA LYS A 35 10.69 11.76 -4.31
C LYS A 35 11.41 12.65 -3.31
N MET A 36 12.60 13.07 -3.73
CA MET A 36 13.16 14.27 -3.15
C MET A 36 12.04 15.28 -3.28
N PRO A 37 11.57 15.85 -2.19
CA PRO A 37 10.59 16.90 -2.25
C PRO A 37 11.21 17.99 -3.12
N GLN A 38 10.78 18.07 -4.37
CA GLN A 38 10.99 19.29 -5.13
C GLN A 38 10.16 20.33 -4.41
N ARG A 39 10.86 21.14 -3.63
CA ARG A 39 10.34 22.40 -3.14
C ARG A 39 10.16 23.31 -4.35
N GLU A 40 9.06 23.14 -5.06
CA GLU A 40 8.52 24.25 -5.83
C GLU A 40 7.66 25.04 -4.88
N GLY A 41 8.11 26.27 -4.65
CA GLY A 41 7.47 27.18 -3.71
C GLY A 41 6.03 27.48 -4.11
N SER A 42 5.13 26.92 -3.38
CA SER A 42 3.82 27.47 -3.12
C SER A 42 3.61 27.39 -1.63
N SER A 43 3.40 28.53 -1.05
CA SER A 43 3.09 28.74 0.37
C SER A 43 1.72 28.14 0.72
N GLN A 44 1.66 26.83 0.71
CA GLN A 44 0.69 26.07 1.47
C GLN A 44 1.44 25.56 2.69
N GLU A 45 0.86 25.78 3.84
CA GLU A 45 1.38 25.27 5.11
C GLU A 45 1.87 23.85 4.90
N ASP A 46 3.19 23.66 4.97
CA ASP A 46 3.85 22.37 4.86
C ASP A 46 3.46 21.51 6.06
N ILE A 47 2.30 20.90 5.97
CA ILE A 47 1.95 19.81 6.88
C ILE A 47 2.89 18.66 6.51
N PRO A 48 3.80 18.26 7.40
CA PRO A 48 4.70 17.16 7.09
C PRO A 48 3.90 15.90 6.77
N PRO A 49 4.36 15.05 5.84
CA PRO A 49 3.67 13.83 5.51
C PRO A 49 3.53 12.94 6.74
N GLN A 50 2.31 12.53 7.03
CA GLN A 50 2.00 11.67 8.17
C GLN A 50 1.76 10.25 7.68
N GLU A 51 2.62 9.34 8.11
CA GLU A 51 2.39 7.92 7.88
C GLU A 51 1.30 7.41 8.81
N LEU A 52 0.24 6.84 8.24
CA LEU A 52 -0.79 6.14 8.98
C LEU A 52 -0.52 4.64 8.97
N VAL A 53 -0.48 4.04 10.14
CA VAL A 53 -0.34 2.59 10.26
C VAL A 53 -1.62 1.99 10.84
N ILE A 54 -2.26 1.13 10.07
CA ILE A 54 -3.42 0.36 10.47
C ILE A 54 -2.93 -1.01 10.93
N VAL A 55 -3.08 -1.30 12.20
CA VAL A 55 -2.64 -2.56 12.80
C VAL A 55 -3.84 -3.51 12.88
N LEU A 56 -3.68 -4.71 12.32
CA LEU A 56 -4.61 -5.81 12.49
C LEU A 56 -3.99 -6.88 13.38
N GLN A 57 -4.64 -7.18 14.47
CA GLN A 57 -4.25 -8.26 15.37
C GLN A 57 -5.29 -9.36 15.36
N ALA A 58 -4.84 -10.60 15.42
CA ALA A 58 -5.73 -11.72 15.61
C ALA A 58 -6.17 -11.79 17.09
N ALA A 59 -7.47 -11.86 17.31
CA ALA A 59 -8.07 -12.01 18.64
C ALA A 59 -8.96 -13.26 18.67
N GLY A 60 -8.35 -14.44 18.81
CA GLY A 60 -9.03 -15.71 18.71
C GLY A 60 -9.59 -15.95 17.29
N THR A 61 -10.90 -16.08 17.18
CA THR A 61 -11.60 -16.19 15.89
C THR A 61 -11.94 -14.82 15.28
N GLU A 62 -11.78 -13.75 16.04
CA GLU A 62 -12.07 -12.38 15.64
C GLU A 62 -10.78 -11.60 15.33
N TYR A 63 -10.93 -10.37 15.00
CA TYR A 63 -9.83 -9.45 14.71
C TYR A 63 -9.96 -8.17 15.55
N MET A 64 -8.84 -7.56 15.83
CA MET A 64 -8.77 -6.22 16.39
C MET A 64 -8.13 -5.27 15.40
N LEU A 65 -8.79 -4.14 15.18
CA LEU A 65 -8.31 -3.05 14.35
C LEU A 65 -7.84 -1.90 15.24
N SER A 66 -6.68 -1.35 14.93
CA SER A 66 -6.21 -0.12 15.54
C SER A 66 -5.48 0.76 14.55
N ILE A 67 -5.53 2.06 14.78
CA ILE A 67 -4.76 3.05 14.01
C ILE A 67 -3.68 3.59 14.94
N GLU A 68 -2.44 3.35 14.61
CA GLU A 68 -1.29 3.78 15.40
C GLU A 68 -1.19 5.32 15.41
N GLY A 69 -0.96 5.89 16.58
CA GLY A 69 -0.85 7.34 16.75
C GLY A 69 -2.18 8.11 16.80
N ALA A 70 -3.31 7.44 16.62
CA ALA A 70 -4.61 8.09 16.76
C ALA A 70 -5.03 8.22 18.24
N PRO A 71 -5.77 9.28 18.63
CA PRO A 71 -6.19 9.50 20.00
C PRO A 71 -7.10 8.39 20.55
N ASN A 72 -7.85 7.69 19.71
CA ASN A 72 -8.58 6.47 20.06
C ASN A 72 -8.20 5.39 19.05
N PRO A 73 -7.14 4.61 19.29
CA PRO A 73 -6.59 3.74 18.26
C PRO A 73 -7.53 2.60 17.86
N ARG A 74 -8.37 2.10 18.77
CA ARG A 74 -9.23 0.93 18.51
C ARG A 74 -10.40 1.27 17.61
N VAL A 75 -10.63 0.40 16.64
CA VAL A 75 -11.74 0.49 15.68
C VAL A 75 -12.48 -0.86 15.68
N GLN A 76 -13.80 -0.82 15.76
CA GLN A 76 -14.60 -2.04 15.92
C GLN A 76 -14.85 -2.79 14.62
N HIS A 77 -15.06 -2.08 13.52
CA HIS A 77 -15.44 -2.66 12.23
C HIS A 77 -14.76 -1.94 11.07
N PHE A 78 -14.66 -2.61 9.94
CA PHE A 78 -14.08 -2.00 8.72
C PHE A 78 -14.86 -0.78 8.22
N THR A 79 -16.16 -0.74 8.41
CA THR A 79 -16.99 0.44 8.11
C THR A 79 -16.63 1.62 9.02
N ALA A 80 -16.40 1.37 10.29
CA ALA A 80 -15.94 2.37 11.25
C ALA A 80 -14.50 2.81 10.92
N LEU A 81 -13.64 1.89 10.46
CA LEU A 81 -12.29 2.19 9.98
C LEU A 81 -12.34 3.18 8.80
N ARG A 82 -13.15 2.89 7.80
CA ARG A 82 -13.34 3.79 6.65
C ARG A 82 -13.78 5.18 7.10
N ARG A 83 -14.80 5.26 7.91
CA ARG A 83 -15.34 6.53 8.44
C ARG A 83 -14.28 7.29 9.23
N ARG A 84 -13.48 6.58 10.02
CA ARG A 84 -12.40 7.16 10.80
C ARG A 84 -11.31 7.74 9.90
N LEU A 85 -10.88 6.98 8.90
CA LEU A 85 -9.89 7.41 7.91
C LEU A 85 -10.39 8.62 7.11
N GLU A 86 -11.66 8.65 6.75
CA GLU A 86 -12.28 9.79 6.10
C GLU A 86 -12.26 11.04 6.99
N GLY A 87 -12.49 10.87 8.29
CA GLY A 87 -12.46 11.97 9.26
C GLY A 87 -11.05 12.50 9.52
N MET A 88 -10.03 11.67 9.38
CA MET A 88 -8.62 12.07 9.53
C MET A 88 -8.05 12.73 8.28
N GLN A 89 -8.72 12.63 7.16
CA GLN A 89 -8.24 13.12 5.88
C GLN A 89 -8.41 14.64 5.77
N TYR A 90 -7.36 15.31 5.31
CA TYR A 90 -7.41 16.71 4.91
C TYR A 90 -7.87 16.81 3.44
N ASN A 91 -9.05 17.29 3.23
CA ASN A 91 -9.58 17.54 1.89
C ASN A 91 -10.55 18.74 1.93
N PRO A 92 -10.06 19.95 1.64
CA PRO A 92 -10.86 21.15 1.72
C PRO A 92 -12.01 21.18 0.70
N GLU A 93 -11.85 20.53 -0.45
CA GLU A 93 -12.89 20.43 -1.48
C GLU A 93 -14.11 19.64 -1.00
N ARG A 94 -13.92 18.75 -0.05
CA ARG A 94 -14.98 17.93 0.55
C ARG A 94 -15.33 18.34 1.99
N GLY A 95 -14.83 19.50 2.43
CA GLY A 95 -15.06 19.98 3.79
C GLY A 95 -14.42 19.13 4.90
N ARG A 96 -13.39 18.38 4.58
CA ARG A 96 -12.66 17.55 5.54
C ARG A 96 -11.46 18.33 6.08
N THR A 97 -11.43 18.50 7.38
CA THR A 97 -10.41 19.31 8.10
C THR A 97 -9.40 18.45 8.87
N GLY A 98 -9.24 17.19 8.51
CA GLY A 98 -8.25 16.31 9.10
C GLY A 98 -6.81 16.76 8.81
N THR A 99 -5.85 16.06 9.37
CA THR A 99 -4.42 16.39 9.26
C THR A 99 -3.67 15.55 8.24
N VAL A 100 -4.29 14.47 7.76
CA VAL A 100 -3.67 13.49 6.87
C VAL A 100 -4.10 13.77 5.42
N LYS A 101 -3.14 13.92 4.53
CA LYS A 101 -3.43 14.16 3.12
C LYS A 101 -3.86 12.85 2.42
N PRO A 102 -4.64 12.92 1.34
CA PRO A 102 -5.01 11.72 0.56
C PRO A 102 -3.82 10.95 -0.03
N ASP A 103 -2.71 11.63 -0.26
CA ASP A 103 -1.46 11.09 -0.79
C ASP A 103 -0.45 10.68 0.28
N ASP A 104 -0.78 10.88 1.55
CA ASP A 104 0.06 10.38 2.64
C ASP A 104 0.02 8.85 2.71
N PRO A 105 1.17 8.22 3.03
CA PRO A 105 1.25 6.76 3.03
C PRO A 105 0.40 6.15 4.13
N VAL A 106 -0.43 5.19 3.75
CA VAL A 106 -1.21 4.33 4.66
C VAL A 106 -0.66 2.92 4.58
N LYS A 107 -0.19 2.40 5.69
CA LYS A 107 0.35 1.04 5.76
C LYS A 107 -0.52 0.14 6.62
N ILE A 108 -0.78 -1.04 6.12
CA ILE A 108 -1.53 -2.08 6.82
C ILE A 108 -0.53 -3.09 7.35
N ARG A 109 -0.48 -3.23 8.67
CA ARG A 109 0.41 -4.14 9.37
C ARG A 109 -0.40 -5.26 10.02
N PRO A 110 -0.44 -6.44 9.41
CA PRO A 110 -1.02 -7.61 10.07
C PRO A 110 -0.06 -8.15 11.11
N GLU A 111 -0.56 -8.43 12.30
CA GLU A 111 0.20 -9.02 13.39
C GLU A 111 -0.38 -10.38 13.79
N GLY A 112 0.47 -11.37 13.95
CA GLY A 112 0.07 -12.73 14.26
C GLY A 112 -0.61 -13.43 13.08
N LYS A 113 -1.50 -14.37 13.39
CA LYS A 113 -2.20 -15.20 12.39
C LYS A 113 -3.51 -14.56 11.93
N VAL A 114 -3.46 -13.36 11.41
CA VAL A 114 -4.63 -12.67 10.86
C VAL A 114 -5.03 -13.32 9.53
N ARG A 115 -6.32 -13.56 9.33
CA ARG A 115 -6.83 -14.04 8.05
C ARG A 115 -6.61 -13.01 6.96
N TRP A 116 -6.15 -13.45 5.81
CA TRP A 116 -5.92 -12.59 4.64
C TRP A 116 -7.15 -11.77 4.25
N GLN A 117 -8.34 -12.33 4.41
CA GLN A 117 -9.60 -11.62 4.14
C GLN A 117 -9.73 -10.33 4.95
N HIS A 118 -9.32 -10.33 6.21
CA HIS A 118 -9.33 -9.12 7.05
C HIS A 118 -8.32 -8.07 6.58
N VAL A 119 -7.17 -8.52 6.11
CA VAL A 119 -6.14 -7.64 5.52
C VAL A 119 -6.68 -6.96 4.27
N VAL A 120 -7.32 -7.71 3.38
CA VAL A 120 -7.96 -7.17 2.17
C VAL A 120 -9.09 -6.22 2.51
N ASN A 121 -9.89 -6.52 3.53
CA ASN A 121 -10.97 -5.63 3.97
C ASN A 121 -10.43 -4.30 4.52
N ALA A 122 -9.33 -4.31 5.24
CA ALA A 122 -8.66 -3.10 5.71
C ALA A 122 -8.11 -2.28 4.53
N PHE A 123 -7.50 -2.94 3.56
CA PHE A 123 -7.03 -2.29 2.33
C PHE A 123 -8.18 -1.63 1.57
N ASN A 124 -9.26 -2.35 1.36
CA ASN A 124 -10.44 -1.81 0.69
C ASN A 124 -11.06 -0.63 1.45
N ALA A 125 -11.04 -0.66 2.77
CA ALA A 125 -11.52 0.46 3.59
C ALA A 125 -10.67 1.72 3.38
N ALA A 126 -9.34 1.57 3.30
CA ALA A 126 -8.44 2.68 3.03
C ALA A 126 -8.64 3.26 1.62
N ILE A 127 -8.76 2.40 0.61
CA ILE A 127 -9.06 2.83 -0.77
C ILE A 127 -10.43 3.51 -0.86
N ALA A 128 -11.45 2.98 -0.18
CA ALA A 128 -12.77 3.59 -0.13
C ALA A 128 -12.77 4.95 0.58
N ALA A 129 -11.86 5.17 1.52
CA ALA A 129 -11.64 6.45 2.16
C ALA A 129 -10.88 7.46 1.28
N ARG A 130 -10.50 7.08 0.06
CA ARG A 130 -9.82 7.90 -0.93
C ARG A 130 -8.34 8.19 -0.63
N TYR A 131 -7.66 7.29 0.05
CA TYR A 131 -6.21 7.30 0.11
C TYR A 131 -5.62 6.67 -1.15
N THR A 132 -4.57 7.28 -1.68
CA THR A 132 -3.96 6.87 -2.96
C THR A 132 -2.70 6.04 -2.77
N ASP A 133 -2.02 6.20 -1.65
CA ASP A 133 -0.80 5.45 -1.31
C ASP A 133 -1.07 4.47 -0.16
N VAL A 134 -1.63 3.31 -0.50
CA VAL A 134 -1.94 2.26 0.47
C VAL A 134 -1.06 1.05 0.20
N GLY A 135 -0.32 0.63 1.21
CA GLY A 135 0.60 -0.50 1.13
C GLY A 135 0.56 -1.37 2.38
N PHE A 136 1.43 -2.37 2.39
CA PHE A 136 1.57 -3.29 3.51
C PHE A 136 2.91 -3.06 4.21
N ALA A 137 2.88 -3.11 5.55
CA ALA A 137 4.08 -3.11 6.36
C ALA A 137 4.38 -4.55 6.84
N ALA A 138 5.66 -4.87 6.98
CA ALA A 138 6.07 -6.11 7.60
C ALA A 138 5.56 -6.15 9.05
N PRO A 139 5.13 -7.33 9.56
CA PRO A 139 4.82 -7.48 10.97
C PRO A 139 6.05 -7.09 11.78
N GLN A 140 5.84 -6.34 12.84
CA GLN A 140 6.92 -6.16 13.82
C GLN A 140 7.23 -7.55 14.38
N SER A 141 8.38 -8.09 14.01
CA SER A 141 8.96 -9.16 14.80
C SER A 141 9.13 -8.57 16.20
N GLU A 142 8.39 -9.06 17.14
CA GLU A 142 8.82 -8.94 18.52
C GLU A 142 10.27 -9.39 18.52
N GLY A 143 11.17 -8.44 18.75
CA GLY A 143 12.57 -8.75 18.86
C GLY A 143 12.68 -9.83 19.92
N GLY A 144 12.72 -11.07 19.46
CA GLY A 144 13.14 -12.13 20.31
C GLY A 144 14.53 -11.72 20.76
N ASP A 145 14.60 -11.20 21.97
CA ASP A 145 15.83 -11.05 22.67
C ASP A 145 16.39 -12.45 22.87
N GLY A 146 17.08 -12.92 21.84
CA GLY A 146 17.86 -14.11 21.89
C GLY A 146 19.17 -13.81 22.61
N SER A 147 19.10 -13.74 23.91
CA SER A 147 20.31 -13.81 24.71
C SER A 147 20.84 -15.20 24.71
#